data_b1ba05f7cc8713df2dcaa62678e2c1a8
#
_entry.id   b1ba05f7cc8713df2dcaa62678e2c1a8
#
_cell.length_a   1.000
_cell.length_b   1.000
_cell.length_c   1.000
_cell.angle_alpha   90.00
_cell.angle_beta   90.00
_cell.angle_gamma   90.00
#
_symmetry.space_group_name_H-M   'P 1'
#
loop_
_entity.id
_entity.type
_entity.pdbx_description
1 polymer ?
#
loop_
_entity_poly.entity_id
_entity_poly.type
_entity_poly.pdbx_seq_one_letter_code
_entity_poly.pdbx_strand_id
1 'polypeptide(L)'
;MKTCIYLIFSLYAICIQAQDIYNNLNQKFIQYLIKTLPENIYLQTDKPYYVVEDTIWMKAYAVNAQLLHPSPSNFVYVELINQQNEVLNRIKLKKDSAGFQGYIKLNEHILAGEYALRAYTNWMRNEVPEYFFQKNITIERVKQTPQLLTIKYIPIEKDRLQAVAKYTYSDGSAIKGRRIDFTYTKDGRKYRKNYSVTNNEGEIRFNIRLNEEKPDKQKLTATIFDQKWIISHEQNFVIPNLKKDFDVQFFPESGTLLTETWQFVAFKAIGPDGLCEHISGKVISEGGNEIAQIHTQHDGMGKFALWPHKDSIYYAVVTNREGVEKKLKLPEARIEGMTLRLNIKEENCLYSIENHTAYSTDSLFLIAHTRGMISVTRQLTEEKRSGKFSLSQCPEGILNVAVVDRIGNVFCERMLYVKKAHSPAVQIKTNSQEYENEREWKCY
;
A
#
# COMPACT_ATOMS: atom_id res chain seq x y z
N MET A 1 35.07 -38.25 -31.14
CA MET A 1 34.31 -37.50 -32.15
C MET A 1 32.79 -37.64 -32.04
N LYS A 2 32.25 -38.91 -31.98
CA LYS A 2 30.80 -39.12 -31.84
C LYS A 2 30.17 -38.47 -30.58
N THR A 3 30.83 -38.51 -29.45
CA THR A 3 30.36 -37.93 -28.18
C THR A 3 30.26 -36.38 -28.22
N CYS A 4 31.19 -35.69 -28.86
CA CYS A 4 31.13 -34.23 -29.04
C CYS A 4 29.97 -33.81 -29.98
N ILE A 5 29.65 -34.59 -30.99
CA ILE A 5 28.55 -34.32 -31.90
C ILE A 5 27.19 -34.43 -31.20
N TYR A 6 27.01 -35.46 -30.32
CA TYR A 6 25.79 -35.59 -29.50
C TYR A 6 25.62 -34.43 -28.51
N LEU A 7 26.72 -33.95 -27.92
CA LEU A 7 26.70 -32.80 -27.00
C LEU A 7 26.31 -31.51 -27.72
N ILE A 8 26.81 -31.30 -28.96
CA ILE A 8 26.48 -30.14 -29.78
C ILE A 8 25.02 -30.20 -30.24
N PHE A 9 24.52 -31.38 -30.65
CA PHE A 9 23.11 -31.55 -31.02
C PHE A 9 22.16 -31.36 -29.83
N SER A 10 22.51 -31.83 -28.62
CA SER A 10 21.69 -31.62 -27.44
C SER A 10 21.66 -30.15 -27.01
N LEU A 11 22.76 -29.43 -27.09
CA LEU A 11 22.83 -28.00 -26.86
C LEU A 11 21.99 -27.18 -27.88
N TYR A 12 22.02 -27.60 -29.14
CA TYR A 12 21.24 -26.96 -30.22
C TYR A 12 19.74 -27.19 -30.02
N ALA A 13 19.34 -28.42 -29.63
CA ALA A 13 17.94 -28.75 -29.34
C ALA A 13 17.39 -27.99 -28.14
N ILE A 14 18.18 -27.77 -27.09
CA ILE A 14 17.83 -26.98 -25.90
C ILE A 14 17.64 -25.50 -26.28
N CYS A 15 18.53 -24.95 -27.13
CA CYS A 15 18.38 -23.57 -27.61
C CYS A 15 17.12 -23.38 -28.47
N ILE A 16 16.75 -24.32 -29.31
CA ILE A 16 15.55 -24.29 -30.16
C ILE A 16 14.27 -24.29 -29.27
N GLN A 17 14.21 -25.18 -28.29
CA GLN A 17 13.08 -25.31 -27.38
C GLN A 17 12.86 -24.03 -26.53
N ALA A 18 13.95 -23.44 -26.03
CA ALA A 18 13.87 -22.18 -25.28
C ALA A 18 13.39 -21.01 -26.16
N GLN A 19 13.81 -21.00 -27.45
CA GLN A 19 13.39 -20.00 -28.42
C GLN A 19 11.90 -20.14 -28.78
N ASP A 20 11.40 -21.37 -28.95
CA ASP A 20 9.99 -21.63 -29.27
C ASP A 20 9.07 -21.19 -28.12
N ILE A 21 9.48 -21.43 -26.89
CA ILE A 21 8.73 -20.98 -25.71
C ILE A 21 8.74 -19.46 -25.58
N TYR A 22 9.93 -18.86 -25.72
CA TYR A 22 10.04 -17.40 -25.74
C TYR A 22 9.07 -16.81 -26.76
N ASN A 23 9.06 -17.34 -27.98
CA ASN A 23 8.18 -16.87 -29.05
C ASN A 23 6.69 -17.05 -28.69
N ASN A 24 6.31 -18.21 -28.15
CA ASN A 24 4.92 -18.50 -27.75
C ASN A 24 4.46 -17.56 -26.61
N LEU A 25 5.23 -17.48 -25.53
CA LEU A 25 4.89 -16.61 -24.39
C LEU A 25 4.91 -15.14 -24.79
N ASN A 26 5.90 -14.72 -25.57
CA ASN A 26 5.98 -13.34 -26.06
C ASN A 26 4.80 -13.00 -26.96
N GLN A 27 4.36 -13.89 -27.85
CA GLN A 27 3.15 -13.70 -28.64
C GLN A 27 1.89 -13.59 -27.77
N LYS A 28 1.74 -14.44 -26.75
CA LYS A 28 0.62 -14.34 -25.80
C LYS A 28 0.61 -13.01 -25.06
N PHE A 29 1.77 -12.54 -24.57
CA PHE A 29 1.89 -11.21 -23.95
C PHE A 29 1.56 -10.10 -24.92
N ILE A 30 2.06 -10.13 -26.15
CA ILE A 30 1.74 -9.15 -27.20
C ILE A 30 0.24 -9.14 -27.50
N GLN A 31 -0.37 -10.31 -27.68
CA GLN A 31 -1.82 -10.42 -27.93
C GLN A 31 -2.64 -9.88 -26.76
N TYR A 32 -2.25 -10.20 -25.51
CA TYR A 32 -2.89 -9.65 -24.32
C TYR A 32 -2.79 -8.11 -24.31
N LEU A 33 -1.61 -7.56 -24.55
CA LEU A 33 -1.35 -6.12 -24.52
C LEU A 33 -2.08 -5.37 -25.65
N ILE A 34 -2.16 -5.96 -26.85
CA ILE A 34 -2.93 -5.38 -27.96
C ILE A 34 -4.42 -5.39 -27.64
N LYS A 35 -4.91 -6.45 -27.00
CA LYS A 35 -6.32 -6.61 -26.66
C LYS A 35 -6.73 -5.74 -25.47
N THR A 36 -5.90 -5.64 -24.44
CA THR A 36 -6.24 -4.97 -23.18
C THR A 36 -5.74 -3.53 -23.13
N LEU A 37 -4.68 -3.17 -23.89
CA LEU A 37 -4.04 -1.84 -23.87
C LEU A 37 -3.96 -1.26 -22.44
N PRO A 38 -3.35 -1.96 -21.50
CA PRO A 38 -3.38 -1.56 -20.11
C PRO A 38 -2.77 -0.16 -19.94
N GLU A 39 -3.43 0.67 -19.16
CA GLU A 39 -3.02 2.06 -18.90
C GLU A 39 -2.59 2.24 -17.45
N ASN A 40 -1.63 3.12 -17.22
CA ASN A 40 -1.23 3.60 -15.91
C ASN A 40 -1.36 5.11 -15.85
N ILE A 41 -1.76 5.61 -14.69
CA ILE A 41 -1.82 7.04 -14.41
C ILE A 41 -0.91 7.36 -13.23
N TYR A 42 -0.22 8.49 -13.37
CA TYR A 42 0.39 9.21 -12.26
C TYR A 42 -0.25 10.58 -12.17
N LEU A 43 -0.78 10.94 -11.00
CA LEU A 43 -1.37 12.25 -10.73
C LEU A 43 -0.43 13.06 -9.84
N GLN A 44 0.13 14.11 -10.39
CA GLN A 44 0.91 15.08 -9.66
C GLN A 44 -0.01 16.20 -9.17
N THR A 45 0.16 16.61 -7.93
CA THR A 45 -0.50 17.77 -7.31
C THR A 45 0.55 18.82 -6.95
N ASP A 46 0.14 20.06 -6.89
CA ASP A 46 1.00 21.20 -6.56
C ASP A 46 1.48 21.19 -5.11
N LYS A 47 0.70 20.60 -4.19
CA LYS A 47 1.00 20.52 -2.77
C LYS A 47 0.75 19.11 -2.23
N PRO A 48 1.40 18.72 -1.12
CA PRO A 48 1.12 17.47 -0.42
C PRO A 48 -0.07 17.59 0.57
N TYR A 49 -0.44 18.81 0.97
CA TYR A 49 -1.57 19.12 1.87
C TYR A 49 -2.27 20.39 1.42
N TYR A 50 -3.50 20.57 1.84
CA TYR A 50 -4.36 21.67 1.43
C TYR A 50 -5.12 22.24 2.63
N VAL A 51 -5.66 23.45 2.45
CA VAL A 51 -6.62 24.04 3.39
C VAL A 51 -7.98 24.15 2.71
N VAL A 52 -9.03 24.22 3.53
CA VAL A 52 -10.39 24.48 3.03
C VAL A 52 -10.41 25.78 2.23
N GLU A 53 -11.16 25.83 1.13
CA GLU A 53 -11.21 26.89 0.12
C GLU A 53 -9.98 26.96 -0.81
N ASP A 54 -8.95 26.16 -0.56
CA ASP A 54 -7.80 26.02 -1.45
C ASP A 54 -8.20 25.37 -2.78
N THR A 55 -7.32 25.48 -3.74
CA THR A 55 -7.47 24.81 -5.04
C THR A 55 -6.39 23.75 -5.18
N ILE A 56 -6.79 22.51 -5.43
CA ILE A 56 -5.90 21.41 -5.75
C ILE A 56 -5.59 21.50 -7.24
N TRP A 57 -4.43 22.04 -7.59
CA TRP A 57 -3.94 22.02 -8.96
C TRP A 57 -3.30 20.67 -9.25
N MET A 58 -3.55 20.15 -10.44
CA MET A 58 -3.07 18.82 -10.77
C MET A 58 -2.73 18.64 -12.24
N LYS A 59 -1.79 17.72 -12.48
CA LYS A 59 -1.44 17.23 -13.80
C LYS A 59 -1.39 15.71 -13.78
N ALA A 60 -2.14 15.08 -14.68
CA ALA A 60 -2.12 13.64 -14.83
C ALA A 60 -1.26 13.24 -16.03
N TYR A 61 -0.48 12.20 -15.82
CA TYR A 61 0.33 11.52 -16.82
C TYR A 61 -0.27 10.14 -17.04
N ALA A 62 -0.92 9.95 -18.18
CA ALA A 62 -1.50 8.67 -18.57
C ALA A 62 -0.64 8.03 -19.66
N VAL A 63 -0.20 6.81 -19.42
CA VAL A 63 0.70 6.07 -20.29
C VAL A 63 0.21 4.65 -20.51
N ASN A 64 0.63 4.04 -21.61
CA ASN A 64 0.55 2.59 -21.75
C ASN A 64 1.41 1.93 -20.68
N ALA A 65 0.87 0.97 -19.96
CA ALA A 65 1.54 0.37 -18.80
C ALA A 65 2.83 -0.40 -19.12
N GLN A 66 2.95 -0.88 -20.35
CA GLN A 66 4.11 -1.65 -20.80
C GLN A 66 5.25 -0.74 -21.30
N LEU A 67 4.97 0.04 -22.33
CA LEU A 67 5.97 0.81 -23.07
C LEU A 67 6.18 2.21 -22.50
N LEU A 68 5.31 2.64 -21.57
CA LEU A 68 5.30 3.98 -20.98
C LEU A 68 5.12 5.12 -22.02
N HIS A 69 4.64 4.79 -23.22
CA HIS A 69 4.24 5.79 -24.22
C HIS A 69 2.93 6.47 -23.79
N PRO A 70 2.68 7.71 -24.23
CA PRO A 70 1.43 8.39 -23.92
C PRO A 70 0.20 7.56 -24.24
N SER A 71 -0.75 7.48 -23.31
CA SER A 71 -2.01 6.78 -23.46
C SER A 71 -2.83 7.35 -24.64
N PRO A 72 -3.58 6.51 -25.39
CA PRO A 72 -4.52 6.97 -26.40
C PRO A 72 -5.79 7.61 -25.80
N SER A 73 -6.04 7.45 -24.50
CA SER A 73 -7.21 8.02 -23.83
C SER A 73 -7.21 9.55 -23.92
N ASN A 74 -8.40 10.13 -24.17
CA ASN A 74 -8.58 11.57 -24.28
C ASN A 74 -9.03 12.25 -23.00
N PHE A 75 -9.38 11.46 -21.99
CA PHE A 75 -9.90 11.95 -20.71
C PHE A 75 -9.37 11.14 -19.56
N VAL A 76 -9.05 11.84 -18.46
CA VAL A 76 -8.76 11.28 -17.13
C VAL A 76 -9.83 11.78 -16.18
N TYR A 77 -10.43 10.89 -15.42
CA TYR A 77 -11.32 11.22 -14.31
C TYR A 77 -10.51 11.32 -13.04
N VAL A 78 -10.78 12.34 -12.25
CA VAL A 78 -10.19 12.51 -10.92
C VAL A 78 -11.30 12.70 -9.91
N GLU A 79 -11.25 11.94 -8.83
CA GLU A 79 -12.22 11.96 -7.74
C GLU A 79 -11.55 12.35 -6.44
N LEU A 80 -12.22 13.22 -5.68
CA LEU A 80 -11.90 13.49 -4.27
C LEU A 80 -12.82 12.63 -3.40
N ILE A 81 -12.23 11.77 -2.56
CA ILE A 81 -12.93 10.74 -1.78
C ILE A 81 -12.65 10.99 -0.30
N ASN A 82 -13.69 10.91 0.53
CA ASN A 82 -13.56 11.03 1.98
C ASN A 82 -13.22 9.67 2.65
N GLN A 83 -13.00 9.69 3.96
CA GLN A 83 -12.70 8.48 4.77
C GLN A 83 -13.82 7.42 4.77
N GLN A 84 -15.05 7.79 4.42
CA GLN A 84 -16.20 6.89 4.29
C GLN A 84 -16.28 6.28 2.89
N ASN A 85 -15.27 6.51 2.04
CA ASN A 85 -15.23 6.09 0.64
C ASN A 85 -16.34 6.72 -0.22
N GLU A 86 -16.82 7.92 0.15
CA GLU A 86 -17.80 8.69 -0.61
C GLU A 86 -17.09 9.67 -1.54
N VAL A 87 -17.52 9.72 -2.80
CA VAL A 87 -17.00 10.66 -3.80
C VAL A 87 -17.63 12.02 -3.56
N LEU A 88 -16.84 12.99 -3.07
CA LEU A 88 -17.26 14.35 -2.80
C LEU A 88 -17.23 15.24 -4.05
N ASN A 89 -16.26 14.99 -4.92
CA ASN A 89 -16.09 15.72 -6.18
C ASN A 89 -15.53 14.79 -7.24
N ARG A 90 -15.97 14.97 -8.49
CA ARG A 90 -15.44 14.28 -9.66
C ARG A 90 -15.26 15.26 -10.80
N ILE A 91 -14.06 15.34 -11.34
CA ILE A 91 -13.74 16.14 -12.50
C ILE A 91 -13.28 15.26 -13.65
N LYS A 92 -13.35 15.83 -14.86
CA LYS A 92 -12.91 15.18 -16.09
C LYS A 92 -11.88 16.07 -16.75
N LEU A 93 -10.61 15.62 -16.76
CA LEU A 93 -9.51 16.29 -17.40
C LEU A 93 -9.46 15.91 -18.87
N LYS A 94 -9.51 16.87 -19.77
CA LYS A 94 -9.37 16.65 -21.21
C LYS A 94 -7.90 16.75 -21.58
N LYS A 95 -7.46 15.87 -22.50
CA LYS A 95 -6.12 15.92 -23.07
C LYS A 95 -5.95 17.16 -23.96
N ASP A 96 -4.91 17.91 -23.73
CA ASP A 96 -4.46 19.01 -24.59
C ASP A 96 -2.99 18.83 -24.99
N SER A 97 -2.35 19.86 -25.56
CA SER A 97 -0.96 19.83 -25.97
C SER A 97 0.02 19.63 -24.79
N ALA A 98 -0.39 20.02 -23.57
CA ALA A 98 0.39 19.90 -22.34
C ALA A 98 0.06 18.62 -21.53
N GLY A 99 -0.91 17.80 -21.99
CA GLY A 99 -1.37 16.59 -21.34
C GLY A 99 -2.73 16.77 -20.66
N PHE A 100 -2.92 16.16 -19.49
CA PHE A 100 -4.16 16.26 -18.71
C PHE A 100 -3.94 17.17 -17.52
N GLN A 101 -4.51 18.35 -17.52
CA GLN A 101 -4.36 19.29 -16.42
C GLN A 101 -5.70 19.88 -15.99
N GLY A 102 -5.79 20.28 -14.73
CA GLY A 102 -6.97 20.87 -14.17
C GLY A 102 -6.87 21.07 -12.66
N TYR A 103 -8.02 21.31 -12.05
CA TYR A 103 -8.07 21.59 -10.63
C TYR A 103 -9.38 21.17 -10.00
N ILE A 104 -9.35 20.96 -8.67
CA ILE A 104 -10.54 20.84 -7.81
C ILE A 104 -10.50 22.00 -6.82
N LYS A 105 -11.51 22.84 -6.82
CA LYS A 105 -11.70 23.87 -5.79
C LYS A 105 -12.38 23.26 -4.58
N LEU A 106 -11.74 23.36 -3.43
CA LEU A 106 -12.28 22.91 -2.15
C LEU A 106 -13.30 23.95 -1.67
N ASN A 107 -14.51 23.53 -1.36
CA ASN A 107 -15.55 24.43 -0.85
C ASN A 107 -15.46 24.56 0.68
N GLU A 108 -16.10 25.55 1.24
CA GLU A 108 -16.13 25.83 2.68
C GLU A 108 -16.75 24.72 3.54
N HIS A 109 -17.54 23.80 2.93
CA HIS A 109 -18.21 22.72 3.64
C HIS A 109 -17.34 21.47 3.78
N ILE A 110 -16.19 21.40 3.10
CA ILE A 110 -15.25 20.30 3.25
C ILE A 110 -14.68 20.34 4.66
N LEU A 111 -14.75 19.21 5.33
CA LEU A 111 -14.25 19.05 6.70
C LEU A 111 -12.73 18.86 6.68
N ALA A 112 -12.06 19.28 7.76
CA ALA A 112 -10.66 18.93 7.94
C ALA A 112 -10.52 17.41 8.15
N GLY A 113 -9.51 16.81 7.53
CA GLY A 113 -9.25 15.36 7.64
C GLY A 113 -8.46 14.80 6.48
N GLU A 114 -8.32 13.47 6.48
CA GLU A 114 -7.67 12.73 5.40
C GLU A 114 -8.64 12.44 4.27
N TYR A 115 -8.15 12.57 3.04
CA TYR A 115 -8.88 12.34 1.80
C TYR A 115 -8.02 11.55 0.83
N ALA A 116 -8.64 10.95 -0.16
CA ALA A 116 -7.93 10.32 -1.27
C ALA A 116 -8.28 10.99 -2.60
N LEU A 117 -7.27 11.21 -3.42
CA LEU A 117 -7.44 11.50 -4.85
C LEU A 117 -7.30 10.19 -5.62
N ARG A 118 -8.33 9.82 -6.36
CA ARG A 118 -8.34 8.64 -7.23
C ARG A 118 -8.40 9.09 -8.67
N ALA A 119 -7.52 8.56 -9.53
CA ALA A 119 -7.49 8.92 -10.95
C ALA A 119 -7.51 7.68 -11.85
N TYR A 120 -8.31 7.73 -12.92
CA TYR A 120 -8.47 6.64 -13.88
C TYR A 120 -8.97 7.16 -15.23
N THR A 121 -8.71 6.39 -16.30
CA THR A 121 -9.36 6.59 -17.61
C THR A 121 -10.65 5.77 -17.70
N ASN A 122 -11.47 6.06 -18.68
CA ASN A 122 -12.64 5.20 -18.91
C ASN A 122 -12.25 3.76 -19.28
N TRP A 123 -11.09 3.60 -19.94
CA TRP A 123 -10.57 2.28 -20.31
C TRP A 123 -10.15 1.46 -19.09
N MET A 124 -9.49 2.08 -18.10
CA MET A 124 -9.08 1.43 -16.84
C MET A 124 -10.27 0.87 -16.04
N ARG A 125 -11.49 1.32 -16.28
CA ARG A 125 -12.70 0.77 -15.63
C ARG A 125 -13.03 -0.67 -16.03
N ASN A 126 -12.35 -1.23 -17.02
CA ASN A 126 -12.42 -2.66 -17.35
C ASN A 126 -11.57 -3.52 -16.39
N GLU A 127 -10.70 -2.88 -15.60
CA GLU A 127 -9.88 -3.53 -14.58
C GLU A 127 -10.50 -3.33 -13.19
N VAL A 128 -9.93 -4.00 -12.20
CA VAL A 128 -10.34 -3.84 -10.80
C VAL A 128 -9.91 -2.46 -10.26
N PRO A 129 -10.67 -1.84 -9.33
CA PRO A 129 -10.39 -0.49 -8.83
C PRO A 129 -9.01 -0.30 -8.19
N GLU A 130 -8.37 -1.37 -7.75
CA GLU A 130 -7.02 -1.40 -7.18
C GLU A 130 -5.94 -0.98 -8.20
N TYR A 131 -6.23 -1.05 -9.51
CA TYR A 131 -5.35 -0.55 -10.58
C TYR A 131 -5.43 0.97 -10.78
N PHE A 132 -6.43 1.63 -10.20
CA PHE A 132 -6.55 3.08 -10.31
C PHE A 132 -5.46 3.77 -9.50
N PHE A 133 -4.96 4.88 -10.00
CA PHE A 133 -4.06 5.71 -9.20
C PHE A 133 -4.79 6.22 -7.96
N GLN A 134 -4.14 6.12 -6.81
CA GLN A 134 -4.66 6.66 -5.56
C GLN A 134 -3.54 7.38 -4.79
N LYS A 135 -3.86 8.55 -4.24
CA LYS A 135 -2.97 9.37 -3.42
C LYS A 135 -3.74 9.93 -2.25
N ASN A 136 -3.24 9.72 -1.05
CA ASN A 136 -3.79 10.37 0.13
C ASN A 136 -3.31 11.81 0.22
N ILE A 137 -4.21 12.69 0.64
CA ILE A 137 -3.95 14.10 0.91
C ILE A 137 -4.62 14.50 2.22
N THR A 138 -4.02 15.42 2.93
CA THR A 138 -4.59 16.02 4.14
C THR A 138 -5.21 17.36 3.78
N ILE A 139 -6.47 17.59 4.18
CA ILE A 139 -7.13 18.90 4.08
C ILE A 139 -7.32 19.43 5.49
N GLU A 140 -6.75 20.59 5.75
CA GLU A 140 -6.91 21.30 7.01
C GLU A 140 -7.82 22.52 6.87
N ARG A 141 -8.30 23.02 7.97
CA ARG A 141 -9.00 24.31 8.01
C ARG A 141 -8.08 25.32 8.67
N VAL A 142 -7.67 26.34 7.92
CA VAL A 142 -7.02 27.51 8.53
C VAL A 142 -8.02 28.15 9.46
N LYS A 143 -7.68 28.21 10.72
CA LYS A 143 -8.51 28.90 11.70
C LYS A 143 -8.42 30.40 11.46
N GLN A 144 -9.42 30.96 10.80
CA GLN A 144 -9.61 32.41 10.75
C GLN A 144 -10.03 32.97 12.10
N THR A 145 -10.39 32.12 13.06
CA THR A 145 -10.71 32.51 14.41
C THR A 145 -9.52 32.26 15.34
N PRO A 146 -9.16 33.22 16.20
CA PRO A 146 -8.12 33.04 17.19
C PRO A 146 -8.53 32.08 18.31
N GLN A 147 -9.42 31.14 18.02
CA GLN A 147 -10.05 30.24 18.98
C GLN A 147 -9.72 28.78 18.61
N LEU A 148 -9.28 28.02 19.59
CA LEU A 148 -8.82 26.65 19.45
C LEU A 148 -9.66 25.69 20.29
N LEU A 149 -10.38 24.76 19.64
CA LEU A 149 -11.00 23.63 20.34
C LEU A 149 -10.10 22.39 20.21
N THR A 150 -9.68 21.87 21.33
CA THR A 150 -8.91 20.62 21.42
C THR A 150 -9.68 19.60 22.24
N ILE A 151 -9.50 18.30 21.99
CA ILE A 151 -10.06 17.22 22.81
C ILE A 151 -8.94 16.29 23.25
N LYS A 152 -8.90 16.03 24.55
CA LYS A 152 -8.10 14.98 25.16
C LYS A 152 -9.03 13.85 25.59
N TYR A 153 -8.64 12.62 25.26
CA TYR A 153 -9.37 11.44 25.69
C TYR A 153 -8.63 10.74 26.83
N ILE A 154 -9.38 10.42 27.88
CA ILE A 154 -8.87 9.72 29.08
C ILE A 154 -9.64 8.41 29.18
N PRO A 155 -8.97 7.24 29.06
CA PRO A 155 -9.62 5.95 29.30
C PRO A 155 -10.15 5.87 30.74
N ILE A 156 -11.42 5.47 30.92
CA ILE A 156 -12.06 5.24 32.22
C ILE A 156 -12.19 3.74 32.45
N GLU A 157 -12.74 3.04 31.43
CA GLU A 157 -12.99 1.60 31.44
C GLU A 157 -12.61 1.05 30.05
N LYS A 158 -12.69 -0.27 29.90
CA LYS A 158 -12.32 -0.95 28.65
C LYS A 158 -13.06 -0.40 27.42
N ASP A 159 -14.33 -0.02 27.58
CA ASP A 159 -15.20 0.48 26.50
C ASP A 159 -15.61 1.96 26.66
N ARG A 160 -14.97 2.70 27.60
CA ARG A 160 -15.37 4.08 27.93
C ARG A 160 -14.19 5.05 27.97
N LEU A 161 -14.43 6.19 27.33
CA LEU A 161 -13.53 7.34 27.36
C LEU A 161 -14.21 8.53 28.04
N GLN A 162 -13.46 9.29 28.84
CA GLN A 162 -13.82 10.66 29.15
C GLN A 162 -13.19 11.58 28.11
N ALA A 163 -14.00 12.32 27.40
CA ALA A 163 -13.55 13.39 26.52
C ALA A 163 -13.48 14.68 27.34
N VAL A 164 -12.33 15.33 27.34
CA VAL A 164 -12.09 16.64 27.93
C VAL A 164 -11.83 17.60 26.76
N ALA A 165 -12.85 18.33 26.38
CA ALA A 165 -12.75 19.35 25.34
C ALA A 165 -12.31 20.67 25.99
N LYS A 166 -11.30 21.35 25.42
CA LYS A 166 -10.79 22.63 25.88
C LYS A 166 -10.88 23.65 24.76
N TYR A 167 -11.55 24.77 25.04
CA TYR A 167 -11.75 25.87 24.10
C TYR A 167 -11.02 27.11 24.58
N THR A 168 -10.05 27.56 23.79
CA THR A 168 -9.16 28.67 24.17
C THR A 168 -8.98 29.64 23.02
N TYR A 169 -8.53 30.84 23.32
CA TYR A 169 -7.92 31.73 22.35
C TYR A 169 -6.53 31.23 21.93
N SER A 170 -5.96 31.83 20.89
CA SER A 170 -4.62 31.49 20.38
C SER A 170 -3.51 31.74 21.41
N ASP A 171 -3.72 32.67 22.35
CA ASP A 171 -2.82 32.94 23.48
C ASP A 171 -2.94 31.93 24.64
N GLY A 172 -3.82 30.94 24.50
CA GLY A 172 -4.10 29.93 25.52
C GLY A 172 -5.13 30.31 26.57
N SER A 173 -5.62 31.55 26.57
CA SER A 173 -6.64 32.00 27.53
C SER A 173 -7.99 31.28 27.30
N ALA A 174 -8.71 30.98 28.38
CA ALA A 174 -9.93 30.18 28.35
C ALA A 174 -11.13 30.94 27.76
N ILE A 175 -11.90 30.31 26.90
CA ILE A 175 -13.16 30.81 26.38
C ILE A 175 -14.28 30.22 27.23
N LYS A 176 -14.85 31.08 28.11
CA LYS A 176 -15.88 30.71 29.09
C LYS A 176 -17.29 30.92 28.53
N GLY A 177 -18.26 30.16 29.04
CA GLY A 177 -19.67 30.33 28.74
C GLY A 177 -20.05 30.09 27.27
N ARG A 178 -19.18 29.41 26.50
CA ARG A 178 -19.46 29.16 25.09
C ARG A 178 -20.15 27.83 24.92
N ARG A 179 -21.26 27.82 24.19
CA ARG A 179 -21.98 26.60 23.85
C ARG A 179 -21.25 25.82 22.76
N ILE A 180 -21.03 24.53 23.01
CA ILE A 180 -20.51 23.54 22.07
C ILE A 180 -21.35 22.28 22.19
N ASP A 181 -22.01 21.90 21.11
CA ASP A 181 -22.77 20.65 21.05
C ASP A 181 -21.91 19.54 20.44
N PHE A 182 -21.76 18.44 21.17
CA PHE A 182 -21.02 17.28 20.68
C PHE A 182 -21.98 16.22 20.19
N THR A 183 -21.83 15.82 18.93
CA THR A 183 -22.62 14.75 18.32
C THR A 183 -21.73 13.54 18.11
N TYR A 184 -22.03 12.44 18.80
CA TYR A 184 -21.40 11.15 18.58
C TYR A 184 -22.21 10.35 17.58
N THR A 185 -21.56 9.94 16.50
CA THR A 185 -22.15 9.15 15.42
C THR A 185 -21.49 7.76 15.40
N LYS A 186 -22.31 6.73 15.28
CA LYS A 186 -21.92 5.31 15.19
C LYS A 186 -22.64 4.70 13.99
N ASP A 187 -21.92 4.01 13.10
CA ASP A 187 -22.47 3.39 11.89
C ASP A 187 -23.33 4.35 11.04
N GLY A 188 -22.89 5.62 10.92
CA GLY A 188 -23.61 6.67 10.18
C GLY A 188 -24.87 7.20 10.87
N ARG A 189 -25.25 6.65 12.04
CA ARG A 189 -26.41 7.10 12.81
C ARG A 189 -25.99 7.93 14.01
N LYS A 190 -26.68 9.05 14.26
CA LYS A 190 -26.50 9.86 15.47
C LYS A 190 -26.90 9.03 16.69
N TYR A 191 -25.94 8.73 17.54
CA TYR A 191 -26.14 7.90 18.72
C TYR A 191 -26.40 8.74 19.98
N ARG A 192 -25.66 9.85 20.12
CA ARG A 192 -25.80 10.74 21.29
C ARG A 192 -25.47 12.18 20.89
N LYS A 193 -26.23 13.10 21.44
CA LYS A 193 -25.94 14.53 21.38
C LYS A 193 -25.77 15.07 22.80
N ASN A 194 -24.66 15.74 23.07
CA ASN A 194 -24.35 16.36 24.35
C ASN A 194 -24.36 17.86 24.18
N TYR A 195 -25.23 18.55 24.90
CA TYR A 195 -25.33 20.00 24.92
C TYR A 195 -24.53 20.50 26.11
N SER A 196 -23.54 21.31 25.90
CA SER A 196 -22.66 21.78 26.97
C SER A 196 -22.19 23.22 26.77
N VAL A 197 -21.82 23.83 27.89
CA VAL A 197 -21.25 25.17 27.92
C VAL A 197 -19.89 25.09 28.60
N THR A 198 -18.89 25.77 28.07
CA THR A 198 -17.55 25.80 28.65
C THR A 198 -17.54 26.42 30.05
N ASN A 199 -16.82 25.77 30.97
CA ASN A 199 -16.63 26.24 32.35
C ASN A 199 -15.61 27.40 32.43
N ASN A 200 -15.18 27.76 33.65
CA ASN A 200 -14.21 28.84 33.87
C ASN A 200 -12.82 28.57 33.27
N GLU A 201 -12.46 27.32 33.09
CA GLU A 201 -11.21 26.87 32.47
C GLU A 201 -11.34 26.67 30.94
N GLY A 202 -12.52 26.96 30.38
CA GLY A 202 -12.85 26.75 28.97
C GLY A 202 -13.09 25.27 28.63
N GLU A 203 -13.37 24.41 29.65
CA GLU A 203 -13.50 22.97 29.48
C GLU A 203 -14.96 22.49 29.47
N ILE A 204 -15.16 21.40 28.72
CA ILE A 204 -16.35 20.56 28.74
C ILE A 204 -15.91 19.11 28.92
N ARG A 205 -16.53 18.39 29.86
CA ARG A 205 -16.23 16.97 30.10
C ARG A 205 -17.47 16.11 29.87
N PHE A 206 -17.31 15.02 29.13
CA PHE A 206 -18.38 14.07 28.87
C PHE A 206 -17.81 12.67 28.59
N ASN A 207 -18.65 11.64 28.81
CA ASN A 207 -18.24 10.26 28.59
C ASN A 207 -18.76 9.73 27.26
N ILE A 208 -17.91 9.01 26.55
CA ILE A 208 -18.21 8.32 25.30
C ILE A 208 -18.10 6.82 25.57
N ARG A 209 -19.10 6.05 25.18
CA ARG A 209 -19.04 4.59 25.14
C ARG A 209 -18.68 4.16 23.74
N LEU A 210 -17.54 3.46 23.61
CA LEU A 210 -16.99 3.03 22.34
C LEU A 210 -17.74 1.84 21.75
N ASN A 211 -17.67 1.72 20.43
CA ASN A 211 -18.07 0.49 19.74
C ASN A 211 -16.81 -0.33 19.47
N GLU A 212 -16.61 -1.40 20.23
CA GLU A 212 -15.45 -2.25 20.09
C GLU A 212 -15.43 -3.05 18.78
N GLU A 213 -16.61 -3.32 18.17
CA GLU A 213 -16.71 -4.14 16.96
C GLU A 213 -16.37 -3.36 15.68
N LYS A 214 -16.67 -2.05 15.64
CA LYS A 214 -16.50 -1.19 14.45
C LYS A 214 -15.94 0.17 14.83
N PRO A 215 -14.69 0.25 15.27
CA PRO A 215 -14.09 1.52 15.73
C PRO A 215 -13.96 2.55 14.61
N ASP A 216 -13.74 2.12 13.38
CA ASP A 216 -13.63 2.93 12.17
C ASP A 216 -14.92 3.68 11.77
N LYS A 217 -16.07 3.23 12.26
CA LYS A 217 -17.38 3.83 12.00
C LYS A 217 -17.86 4.78 13.08
N GLN A 218 -16.97 5.27 13.91
CA GLN A 218 -17.25 6.21 14.99
C GLN A 218 -16.71 7.60 14.66
N LYS A 219 -17.55 8.62 14.89
CA LYS A 219 -17.22 10.01 14.63
C LYS A 219 -17.72 10.89 15.76
N LEU A 220 -16.90 11.84 16.20
CA LEU A 220 -17.28 12.90 17.10
C LEU A 220 -17.25 14.23 16.35
N THR A 221 -18.38 14.91 16.29
CA THR A 221 -18.51 16.24 15.68
C THR A 221 -18.85 17.25 16.77
N ALA A 222 -18.07 18.31 16.87
CA ALA A 222 -18.38 19.48 17.69
C ALA A 222 -19.00 20.56 16.82
N THR A 223 -20.21 21.01 17.19
CA THR A 223 -20.89 22.18 16.60
C THR A 223 -20.71 23.34 17.57
N ILE A 224 -19.96 24.36 17.16
CA ILE A 224 -19.59 25.53 17.97
C ILE A 224 -20.52 26.69 17.62
N PHE A 225 -21.07 27.34 18.65
CA PHE A 225 -21.98 28.46 18.50
C PHE A 225 -21.29 29.79 18.85
N ASP A 226 -21.66 30.86 18.19
CA ASP A 226 -21.26 32.23 18.54
C ASP A 226 -22.02 32.76 19.78
N GLN A 227 -21.78 34.01 20.14
CA GLN A 227 -22.47 34.65 21.27
C GLN A 227 -23.99 34.84 21.05
N LYS A 228 -24.42 34.83 19.79
CA LYS A 228 -25.85 34.97 19.41
C LYS A 228 -26.53 33.62 19.22
N TRP A 229 -25.86 32.51 19.59
CA TRP A 229 -26.33 31.13 19.45
C TRP A 229 -26.50 30.68 17.99
N ILE A 230 -25.77 31.33 17.06
CA ILE A 230 -25.70 30.93 15.66
C ILE A 230 -24.52 29.96 15.52
N ILE A 231 -24.67 28.96 14.69
CA ILE A 231 -23.57 28.00 14.40
C ILE A 231 -22.45 28.78 13.74
N SER A 232 -21.29 28.79 14.42
CA SER A 232 -20.07 29.43 13.91
C SER A 232 -19.33 28.47 12.98
N HIS A 233 -19.06 27.26 13.45
CA HIS A 233 -18.44 26.23 12.65
C HIS A 233 -18.61 24.84 13.28
N GLU A 234 -18.32 23.80 12.49
CA GLU A 234 -18.26 22.42 12.96
C GLU A 234 -16.82 21.88 12.85
N GLN A 235 -16.42 21.08 13.82
CA GLN A 235 -15.14 20.42 13.85
C GLN A 235 -15.30 18.94 14.16
N ASN A 236 -14.62 18.08 13.37
CA ASN A 236 -14.60 16.64 13.62
C ASN A 236 -13.37 16.26 14.42
N PHE A 237 -13.53 15.23 15.24
CA PHE A 237 -12.47 14.65 16.04
C PHE A 237 -12.42 13.15 15.84
N VAL A 238 -11.21 12.65 15.70
CA VAL A 238 -10.95 11.21 15.70
C VAL A 238 -11.12 10.69 17.11
N ILE A 239 -11.87 9.62 17.27
CA ILE A 239 -12.00 8.90 18.53
C ILE A 239 -10.92 7.82 18.55
N PRO A 240 -10.00 7.82 19.53
CA PRO A 240 -8.93 6.83 19.58
C PRO A 240 -9.51 5.42 19.78
N ASN A 241 -8.96 4.48 19.06
CA ASN A 241 -9.23 3.07 19.31
C ASN A 241 -8.45 2.63 20.55
N LEU A 242 -9.16 2.18 21.58
CA LEU A 242 -8.53 1.70 22.83
C LEU A 242 -8.08 0.23 22.74
N LYS A 243 -8.43 -0.46 21.67
CA LYS A 243 -7.91 -1.81 21.48
C LYS A 243 -6.41 -1.74 21.32
N LYS A 244 -5.72 -2.40 22.21
CA LYS A 244 -4.26 -2.63 22.10
C LYS A 244 -3.96 -3.84 21.21
N ASP A 245 -4.96 -4.32 20.48
CA ASP A 245 -4.93 -5.49 19.64
C ASP A 245 -4.09 -5.23 18.38
N PHE A 246 -3.66 -6.28 17.69
CA PHE A 246 -2.94 -6.18 16.42
C PHE A 246 -3.24 -7.39 15.56
N ASP A 247 -3.03 -7.27 14.24
CA ASP A 247 -3.13 -8.37 13.30
C ASP A 247 -1.76 -8.70 12.71
N VAL A 248 -1.53 -9.98 12.39
CA VAL A 248 -0.30 -10.43 11.75
C VAL A 248 -0.66 -11.39 10.63
N GLN A 249 -0.19 -11.08 9.44
CA GLN A 249 -0.31 -11.94 8.28
C GLN A 249 1.04 -12.52 7.90
N PHE A 250 1.05 -13.79 7.48
CA PHE A 250 2.26 -14.54 7.11
C PHE A 250 2.27 -14.83 5.62
N PHE A 251 3.42 -14.64 4.99
CA PHE A 251 3.63 -14.77 3.56
C PHE A 251 4.82 -15.71 3.30
N PRO A 252 4.59 -17.00 3.08
CA PRO A 252 5.65 -17.93 2.68
C PRO A 252 6.30 -17.49 1.37
N GLU A 253 7.59 -17.71 1.25
CA GLU A 253 8.33 -17.44 0.01
C GLU A 253 7.68 -18.20 -1.16
N SER A 254 7.45 -17.52 -2.29
CA SER A 254 6.72 -18.05 -3.46
C SER A 254 5.25 -18.42 -3.20
N GLY A 255 4.64 -17.94 -2.10
CA GLY A 255 3.23 -18.11 -1.80
C GLY A 255 2.82 -19.44 -1.16
N THR A 256 3.69 -20.45 -1.16
CA THR A 256 3.42 -21.78 -0.62
C THR A 256 4.52 -22.22 0.34
N LEU A 257 4.12 -22.65 1.55
CA LEU A 257 5.03 -23.31 2.47
C LEU A 257 5.11 -24.81 2.12
N LEU A 258 6.31 -25.31 1.85
CA LEU A 258 6.54 -26.71 1.52
C LEU A 258 7.18 -27.46 2.68
N THR A 259 6.78 -28.73 2.89
CA THR A 259 7.44 -29.61 3.84
C THR A 259 8.85 -29.97 3.39
N GLU A 260 9.72 -30.28 4.34
CA GLU A 260 11.10 -30.75 4.12
C GLU A 260 11.92 -29.82 3.21
N THR A 261 11.68 -28.50 3.32
CA THR A 261 12.36 -27.48 2.52
C THR A 261 12.62 -26.21 3.35
N TRP A 262 13.86 -25.71 3.33
CA TRP A 262 14.17 -24.41 3.93
C TRP A 262 13.52 -23.27 3.16
N GLN A 263 12.70 -22.49 3.82
CA GLN A 263 12.01 -21.34 3.24
C GLN A 263 12.03 -20.15 4.19
N PHE A 264 11.94 -18.94 3.64
CA PHE A 264 11.61 -17.76 4.41
C PHE A 264 10.09 -17.55 4.47
N VAL A 265 9.62 -17.21 5.65
CA VAL A 265 8.26 -16.72 5.85
C VAL A 265 8.36 -15.26 6.24
N ALA A 266 7.87 -14.37 5.40
CA ALA A 266 7.71 -12.97 5.72
C ALA A 266 6.42 -12.76 6.51
N PHE A 267 6.34 -11.66 7.27
CA PHE A 267 5.13 -11.26 7.96
C PHE A 267 4.93 -9.75 7.92
N LYS A 268 3.68 -9.32 8.11
CA LYS A 268 3.28 -7.93 8.31
C LYS A 268 2.39 -7.84 9.54
N ALA A 269 2.76 -7.00 10.49
CA ALA A 269 1.98 -6.69 11.67
C ALA A 269 1.36 -5.29 11.55
N ILE A 270 0.07 -5.18 11.87
CA ILE A 270 -0.72 -3.95 11.73
C ILE A 270 -1.52 -3.75 13.04
N GLY A 271 -1.46 -2.54 13.58
CA GLY A 271 -2.24 -2.11 14.72
C GLY A 271 -3.72 -1.85 14.37
N PRO A 272 -4.57 -1.61 15.36
CA PRO A 272 -6.00 -1.38 15.17
C PRO A 272 -6.31 -0.03 14.49
N ASP A 273 -5.33 0.83 14.36
CA ASP A 273 -5.38 2.11 13.63
C ASP A 273 -4.98 1.96 12.15
N GLY A 274 -4.61 0.74 11.72
CA GLY A 274 -4.13 0.46 10.37
C GLY A 274 -2.65 0.82 10.16
N LEU A 275 -1.97 1.30 11.20
CA LEU A 275 -0.55 1.63 11.13
C LEU A 275 0.31 0.39 11.43
N CYS A 276 1.61 0.54 11.16
CA CYS A 276 2.59 -0.51 11.41
C CYS A 276 2.71 -0.82 12.90
N GLU A 277 2.63 -2.11 13.26
CA GLU A 277 2.84 -2.56 14.63
C GLU A 277 4.20 -3.24 14.78
N HIS A 278 4.85 -3.01 15.92
CA HIS A 278 6.10 -3.68 16.26
C HIS A 278 5.83 -4.89 17.12
N ILE A 279 6.26 -6.04 16.64
CA ILE A 279 6.13 -7.31 17.36
C ILE A 279 7.47 -8.01 17.53
N SER A 280 7.57 -8.77 18.60
CA SER A 280 8.67 -9.70 18.84
C SER A 280 8.16 -10.98 19.50
N GLY A 281 8.88 -12.08 19.33
CA GLY A 281 8.50 -13.35 19.89
C GLY A 281 9.20 -14.53 19.21
N LYS A 282 8.52 -15.66 19.12
CA LYS A 282 9.08 -16.91 18.61
C LYS A 282 8.07 -17.71 17.81
N VAL A 283 8.58 -18.53 16.91
CA VAL A 283 7.86 -19.59 16.24
C VAL A 283 8.08 -20.88 17.03
N ILE A 284 6.99 -21.57 17.34
CA ILE A 284 7.03 -22.84 18.05
C ILE A 284 6.31 -23.95 17.25
N SER A 285 6.73 -25.18 17.46
CA SER A 285 5.97 -26.37 17.01
C SER A 285 4.74 -26.58 17.89
N GLU A 286 3.84 -27.46 17.50
CA GLU A 286 2.67 -27.86 18.30
C GLU A 286 3.08 -28.39 19.69
N GLY A 287 4.20 -29.12 19.77
CA GLY A 287 4.79 -29.59 21.03
C GLY A 287 5.47 -28.51 21.90
N GLY A 288 5.46 -27.23 21.48
CA GLY A 288 6.01 -26.11 22.21
C GLY A 288 7.50 -25.87 22.02
N ASN A 289 8.19 -26.65 21.21
CA ASN A 289 9.62 -26.44 20.93
C ASN A 289 9.82 -25.18 20.09
N GLU A 290 10.77 -24.34 20.49
CA GLU A 290 11.15 -23.14 19.75
C GLU A 290 11.88 -23.52 18.45
N ILE A 291 11.43 -22.95 17.33
CA ILE A 291 11.95 -23.24 16.00
C ILE A 291 12.71 -22.03 15.43
N ALA A 292 12.18 -20.82 15.64
CA ALA A 292 12.79 -19.59 15.13
C ALA A 292 12.40 -18.39 15.99
N GLN A 293 13.21 -17.34 15.92
CA GLN A 293 12.89 -16.02 16.47
C GLN A 293 12.14 -15.19 15.44
N ILE A 294 11.21 -14.37 15.90
CA ILE A 294 10.43 -13.46 15.07
C ILE A 294 10.49 -12.06 15.65
N HIS A 295 10.86 -11.08 14.84
CA HIS A 295 10.87 -9.66 15.24
C HIS A 295 10.67 -8.76 14.00
N THR A 296 10.04 -7.65 14.22
CA THR A 296 9.84 -6.61 13.21
C THR A 296 11.16 -5.95 12.84
N GLN A 297 11.46 -5.88 11.55
CA GLN A 297 12.68 -5.28 10.99
C GLN A 297 12.43 -3.88 10.43
N HIS A 298 11.31 -3.68 9.73
CA HIS A 298 10.95 -2.42 9.09
C HIS A 298 9.44 -2.31 8.94
N ASP A 299 8.84 -1.21 9.39
CA ASP A 299 7.43 -0.85 9.20
C ASP A 299 6.44 -2.02 9.45
N GLY A 300 6.55 -2.68 10.59
CA GLY A 300 5.68 -3.82 10.92
C GLY A 300 6.03 -5.11 10.17
N MET A 301 7.04 -5.10 9.30
CA MET A 301 7.47 -6.26 8.51
C MET A 301 8.71 -6.92 9.09
N GLY A 302 8.81 -8.21 8.88
CA GLY A 302 9.99 -9.01 9.18
C GLY A 302 9.92 -10.35 8.44
N LYS A 303 10.94 -11.17 8.66
CA LYS A 303 11.00 -12.55 8.12
C LYS A 303 11.77 -13.46 9.05
N PHE A 304 11.45 -14.73 8.98
CA PHE A 304 12.18 -15.81 9.65
C PHE A 304 12.35 -17.00 8.72
N ALA A 305 13.33 -17.86 8.98
CA ALA A 305 13.52 -19.10 8.26
C ALA A 305 12.78 -20.22 8.95
N LEU A 306 12.20 -21.14 8.16
CA LEU A 306 11.49 -22.31 8.66
C LEU A 306 11.80 -23.53 7.79
N TRP A 307 11.96 -24.68 8.45
CA TRP A 307 12.01 -26.02 7.83
C TRP A 307 10.80 -26.81 8.33
N PRO A 308 9.67 -26.77 7.61
CA PRO A 308 8.48 -27.47 8.06
C PRO A 308 8.60 -28.96 7.88
N HIS A 309 8.34 -29.73 8.93
CA HIS A 309 8.22 -31.18 8.81
C HIS A 309 6.82 -31.57 8.36
N LYS A 310 6.72 -32.72 7.73
CA LYS A 310 5.45 -33.33 7.33
C LYS A 310 4.55 -33.49 8.56
N ASP A 311 3.26 -33.22 8.39
CA ASP A 311 2.20 -33.36 9.42
C ASP A 311 2.44 -32.52 10.69
N SER A 312 3.29 -31.48 10.61
CA SER A 312 3.60 -30.57 11.72
C SER A 312 2.84 -29.25 11.63
N ILE A 313 2.35 -28.77 12.76
CA ILE A 313 1.69 -27.47 12.90
C ILE A 313 2.62 -26.52 13.64
N TYR A 314 2.70 -25.29 13.15
CA TYR A 314 3.55 -24.24 13.73
C TYR A 314 2.72 -23.05 14.14
N TYR A 315 3.16 -22.39 15.22
CA TYR A 315 2.52 -21.19 15.76
C TYR A 315 3.57 -20.10 15.96
N ALA A 316 3.21 -18.86 15.66
CA ALA A 316 3.92 -17.68 16.11
C ALA A 316 3.32 -17.21 17.44
N VAL A 317 4.14 -17.15 18.48
CA VAL A 317 3.79 -16.53 19.77
C VAL A 317 4.51 -15.21 19.80
N VAL A 318 3.74 -14.12 19.68
CA VAL A 318 4.28 -12.78 19.48
C VAL A 318 3.62 -11.77 20.40
N THR A 319 4.40 -10.79 20.84
CA THR A 319 3.97 -9.73 21.75
C THR A 319 4.26 -8.38 21.11
N ASN A 320 3.30 -7.44 21.17
CA ASN A 320 3.49 -6.08 20.72
C ASN A 320 4.09 -5.17 21.83
N ARG A 321 4.35 -3.89 21.50
CA ARG A 321 4.89 -2.90 22.47
C ARG A 321 3.97 -2.64 23.65
N GLU A 322 2.66 -2.85 23.49
CA GLU A 322 1.66 -2.67 24.55
C GLU A 322 1.53 -3.90 25.48
N GLY A 323 2.34 -4.94 25.26
CA GLY A 323 2.34 -6.16 26.06
C GLY A 323 1.21 -7.14 25.75
N VAL A 324 0.51 -6.96 24.64
CA VAL A 324 -0.50 -7.94 24.19
C VAL A 324 0.20 -9.09 23.51
N GLU A 325 -0.05 -10.31 24.01
CA GLU A 325 0.48 -11.54 23.43
C GLU A 325 -0.57 -12.24 22.55
N LYS A 326 -0.12 -12.78 21.43
CA LYS A 326 -0.96 -13.62 20.54
C LYS A 326 -0.23 -14.88 20.14
N LYS A 327 -0.99 -15.98 20.10
CA LYS A 327 -0.60 -17.26 19.49
C LYS A 327 -1.35 -17.42 18.18
N LEU A 328 -0.62 -17.35 17.06
CA LEU A 328 -1.16 -17.34 15.71
C LEU A 328 -0.69 -18.57 14.95
N LYS A 329 -1.61 -19.29 14.31
CA LYS A 329 -1.24 -20.45 13.47
C LYS A 329 -0.56 -19.95 12.19
N LEU A 330 0.58 -20.55 11.84
CA LEU A 330 1.24 -20.30 10.57
C LEU A 330 0.47 -20.97 9.41
N PRO A 331 0.71 -20.52 8.15
CA PRO A 331 0.21 -21.24 6.98
C PRO A 331 0.60 -22.71 7.01
N GLU A 332 -0.30 -23.58 6.59
CA GLU A 332 -0.08 -25.00 6.55
C GLU A 332 0.93 -25.36 5.47
N ALA A 333 1.91 -26.21 5.83
CA ALA A 333 2.89 -26.69 4.89
C ALA A 333 2.28 -27.79 4.01
N ARG A 334 2.50 -27.67 2.69
CA ARG A 334 2.03 -28.62 1.68
C ARG A 334 3.15 -29.60 1.33
N ILE A 335 2.76 -30.83 1.04
CA ILE A 335 3.68 -31.88 0.55
C ILE A 335 4.02 -31.61 -0.93
N GLU A 336 3.03 -31.14 -1.69
CA GLU A 336 3.18 -30.84 -3.12
C GLU A 336 3.22 -29.33 -3.36
N GLY A 337 4.09 -28.92 -4.27
CA GLY A 337 4.24 -27.54 -4.68
C GLY A 337 5.60 -27.25 -5.29
N MET A 338 5.83 -26.00 -5.58
CA MET A 338 7.11 -25.52 -6.09
C MET A 338 7.48 -24.21 -5.43
N THR A 339 8.76 -24.01 -5.14
CA THR A 339 9.25 -22.72 -4.63
C THR A 339 10.39 -22.20 -5.49
N LEU A 340 10.43 -20.89 -5.60
CA LEU A 340 11.48 -20.15 -6.28
C LEU A 340 12.15 -19.22 -5.26
N ARG A 341 13.43 -19.42 -5.02
CA ARG A 341 14.25 -18.53 -4.19
C ARG A 341 15.10 -17.64 -5.09
N LEU A 342 15.12 -16.34 -4.79
CA LEU A 342 15.92 -15.35 -5.49
C LEU A 342 16.89 -14.68 -4.51
N ASN A 343 18.13 -14.45 -4.97
CA ASN A 343 19.12 -13.66 -4.25
C ASN A 343 19.89 -12.77 -5.23
N ILE A 344 20.05 -11.49 -4.90
CA ILE A 344 20.80 -10.54 -5.70
C ILE A 344 22.24 -10.51 -5.18
N LYS A 345 23.19 -10.77 -6.07
CA LYS A 345 24.60 -10.60 -5.79
C LYS A 345 25.22 -9.76 -6.91
N GLU A 346 25.63 -8.52 -6.57
CA GLU A 346 26.11 -7.54 -7.55
C GLU A 346 25.06 -7.30 -8.64
N GLU A 347 25.43 -7.48 -9.89
CA GLU A 347 24.55 -7.34 -11.06
C GLU A 347 23.86 -8.65 -11.48
N ASN A 348 23.93 -9.69 -10.67
CA ASN A 348 23.34 -10.97 -10.98
C ASN A 348 22.19 -11.32 -10.02
N CYS A 349 21.14 -11.90 -10.58
CA CYS A 349 20.11 -12.60 -9.84
C CYS A 349 20.44 -14.08 -9.82
N LEU A 350 20.68 -14.63 -8.63
CA LEU A 350 20.81 -16.07 -8.43
C LEU A 350 19.44 -16.63 -8.13
N TYR A 351 19.12 -17.79 -8.68
CA TYR A 351 17.86 -18.48 -8.42
C TYR A 351 18.09 -19.92 -8.00
N SER A 352 17.20 -20.45 -7.17
CA SER A 352 17.09 -21.89 -6.90
C SER A 352 15.63 -22.30 -6.80
N ILE A 353 15.31 -23.50 -7.28
CA ILE A 353 13.96 -24.03 -7.37
C ILE A 353 13.91 -25.36 -6.64
N GLU A 354 12.91 -25.51 -5.76
CA GLU A 354 12.53 -26.79 -5.19
C GLU A 354 11.22 -27.23 -5.84
N ASN A 355 11.23 -28.45 -6.38
CA ASN A 355 10.08 -29.03 -7.08
C ASN A 355 9.62 -30.30 -6.36
N HIS A 356 8.47 -30.20 -5.69
CA HIS A 356 7.78 -31.32 -5.03
C HIS A 356 6.49 -31.68 -5.77
N THR A 357 6.41 -31.39 -7.07
CA THR A 357 5.26 -31.77 -7.91
C THR A 357 5.58 -33.00 -8.74
N ALA A 358 4.56 -33.61 -9.33
CA ALA A 358 4.72 -34.68 -10.29
C ALA A 358 5.26 -34.23 -11.67
N TYR A 359 5.35 -32.89 -11.89
CA TYR A 359 5.89 -32.35 -13.14
C TYR A 359 7.40 -32.52 -13.22
N SER A 360 7.90 -33.08 -14.35
CA SER A 360 9.33 -33.11 -14.59
C SER A 360 9.90 -31.70 -14.74
N THR A 361 10.97 -31.41 -14.04
CA THR A 361 11.69 -30.13 -14.12
C THR A 361 12.13 -29.81 -15.55
N ASP A 362 12.44 -30.82 -16.37
CA ASP A 362 12.84 -30.64 -17.77
C ASP A 362 11.75 -30.07 -18.67
N SER A 363 10.49 -30.10 -18.21
CA SER A 363 9.33 -29.49 -18.90
C SER A 363 9.06 -28.04 -18.50
N LEU A 364 9.84 -27.51 -17.57
CA LEU A 364 9.63 -26.20 -16.95
C LEU A 364 10.65 -25.17 -17.43
N PHE A 365 10.25 -23.90 -17.32
CA PHE A 365 11.03 -22.77 -17.75
C PHE A 365 11.00 -21.67 -16.68
N LEU A 366 12.16 -21.10 -16.42
CA LEU A 366 12.28 -19.85 -15.69
C LEU A 366 12.13 -18.70 -16.69
N ILE A 367 11.19 -17.82 -16.45
CA ILE A 367 11.03 -16.58 -17.20
C ILE A 367 11.21 -15.38 -16.25
N ALA A 368 11.79 -14.30 -16.76
CA ALA A 368 11.82 -13.03 -16.04
C ALA A 368 11.33 -11.92 -16.97
N HIS A 369 10.36 -11.13 -16.52
CA HIS A 369 9.77 -10.06 -17.30
C HIS A 369 9.51 -8.80 -16.47
N THR A 370 9.59 -7.66 -17.11
CA THR A 370 9.16 -6.36 -16.56
C THR A 370 8.02 -5.85 -17.41
N ARG A 371 6.84 -5.61 -16.79
CA ARG A 371 5.65 -5.14 -17.51
C ARG A 371 5.27 -5.97 -18.76
N GLY A 372 5.43 -7.29 -18.69
CA GLY A 372 5.17 -8.19 -19.82
C GLY A 372 6.29 -8.28 -20.87
N MET A 373 7.36 -7.51 -20.76
CA MET A 373 8.56 -7.63 -21.62
C MET A 373 9.48 -8.69 -21.05
N ILE A 374 9.58 -9.83 -21.69
CA ILE A 374 10.43 -10.95 -21.29
C ILE A 374 11.89 -10.59 -21.56
N SER A 375 12.71 -10.60 -20.53
CA SER A 375 14.15 -10.34 -20.61
C SER A 375 14.98 -11.62 -20.49
N VAL A 376 14.44 -12.63 -19.80
CA VAL A 376 15.13 -13.90 -19.54
C VAL A 376 14.19 -15.06 -19.77
N THR A 377 14.66 -16.07 -20.48
CA THR A 377 14.04 -17.40 -20.58
C THR A 377 15.11 -18.45 -20.40
N ARG A 378 14.89 -19.41 -19.51
CA ARG A 378 15.81 -20.54 -19.24
C ARG A 378 15.00 -21.81 -19.11
N GLN A 379 15.32 -22.84 -19.87
CA GLN A 379 14.82 -24.17 -19.61
C GLN A 379 15.48 -24.71 -18.34
N LEU A 380 14.68 -25.29 -17.48
CA LEU A 380 15.14 -25.97 -16.28
C LEU A 380 15.44 -27.44 -16.59
N THR A 381 16.31 -28.03 -15.83
CA THR A 381 16.57 -29.50 -15.87
C THR A 381 16.75 -30.00 -14.45
N GLU A 382 16.60 -31.31 -14.23
CA GLU A 382 16.78 -31.90 -12.91
C GLU A 382 18.17 -31.57 -12.30
N GLU A 383 19.19 -31.46 -13.17
CA GLU A 383 20.55 -31.07 -12.75
C GLU A 383 20.74 -29.55 -12.59
N LYS A 384 19.87 -28.72 -13.19
CA LYS A 384 19.97 -27.26 -13.23
C LYS A 384 18.75 -26.61 -12.62
N ARG A 385 18.44 -26.99 -11.38
CA ARG A 385 17.40 -26.33 -10.57
C ARG A 385 17.85 -24.98 -9.97
N SER A 386 19.13 -24.65 -10.12
CA SER A 386 19.71 -23.39 -9.69
C SER A 386 20.61 -22.79 -10.78
N GLY A 387 20.77 -21.46 -10.71
CA GLY A 387 21.58 -20.75 -11.68
C GLY A 387 21.60 -19.27 -11.43
N LYS A 388 22.06 -18.52 -12.44
CA LYS A 388 22.08 -17.08 -12.39
C LYS A 388 21.75 -16.45 -13.75
N PHE A 389 21.25 -15.23 -13.72
CA PHE A 389 21.14 -14.36 -14.90
C PHE A 389 21.51 -12.92 -14.54
N SER A 390 21.97 -12.16 -15.54
CA SER A 390 22.36 -10.77 -15.33
C SER A 390 21.14 -9.84 -15.28
N LEU A 391 21.09 -8.96 -14.28
CA LEU A 391 20.09 -7.90 -14.16
C LEU A 391 20.35 -6.74 -15.16
N SER A 392 21.55 -6.68 -15.77
CA SER A 392 21.87 -5.65 -16.75
C SER A 392 20.96 -5.67 -17.98
N GLN A 393 20.50 -6.86 -18.38
CA GLN A 393 19.57 -7.06 -19.51
C GLN A 393 18.10 -6.79 -19.16
N CYS A 394 17.77 -6.63 -17.86
CA CYS A 394 16.40 -6.38 -17.42
C CYS A 394 16.14 -4.87 -17.35
N PRO A 395 14.96 -4.40 -17.78
CA PRO A 395 14.55 -3.00 -17.59
C PRO A 395 14.50 -2.62 -16.10
N GLU A 396 14.66 -1.33 -15.80
CA GLU A 396 14.44 -0.80 -14.47
C GLU A 396 12.97 -0.96 -14.05
N GLY A 397 12.75 -1.28 -12.79
CA GLY A 397 11.43 -1.45 -12.19
C GLY A 397 11.23 -2.82 -11.56
N ILE A 398 9.98 -3.21 -11.37
CA ILE A 398 9.61 -4.50 -10.80
C ILE A 398 9.82 -5.59 -11.84
N LEU A 399 10.79 -6.47 -11.57
CA LEU A 399 11.04 -7.68 -12.35
C LEU A 399 10.28 -8.83 -11.70
N ASN A 400 9.39 -9.44 -12.47
CA ASN A 400 8.67 -10.64 -12.09
C ASN A 400 9.42 -11.86 -12.63
N VAL A 401 9.82 -12.77 -11.76
CA VAL A 401 10.49 -14.03 -12.11
C VAL A 401 9.55 -15.17 -11.77
N ALA A 402 9.23 -15.98 -12.76
CA ALA A 402 8.27 -17.08 -12.61
C ALA A 402 8.80 -18.38 -13.18
N VAL A 403 8.35 -19.51 -12.61
CA VAL A 403 8.50 -20.84 -13.18
C VAL A 403 7.20 -21.22 -13.87
N VAL A 404 7.30 -21.54 -15.16
CA VAL A 404 6.14 -21.81 -16.00
C VAL A 404 6.34 -23.10 -16.82
N ASP A 405 5.24 -23.71 -17.29
CA ASP A 405 5.28 -24.76 -18.29
C ASP A 405 5.29 -24.17 -19.72
N ARG A 406 5.28 -25.06 -20.72
CA ARG A 406 5.28 -24.68 -22.15
C ARG A 406 4.04 -23.88 -22.60
N ILE A 407 2.92 -24.00 -21.91
CA ILE A 407 1.69 -23.28 -22.25
C ILE A 407 1.48 -22.02 -21.42
N GLY A 408 2.36 -21.77 -20.43
CA GLY A 408 2.38 -20.55 -19.61
C GLY A 408 1.63 -20.65 -18.29
N ASN A 409 1.33 -21.86 -17.79
CA ASN A 409 0.85 -22.04 -16.44
C ASN A 409 1.97 -21.71 -15.46
N VAL A 410 1.68 -20.86 -14.48
CA VAL A 410 2.62 -20.42 -13.45
C VAL A 410 2.58 -21.37 -12.26
N PHE A 411 3.70 -21.91 -11.85
CA PHE A 411 3.86 -22.78 -10.68
C PHE A 411 4.28 -22.02 -9.43
N CYS A 412 5.21 -21.09 -9.59
CA CYS A 412 5.63 -20.19 -8.52
C CYS A 412 6.24 -18.92 -9.13
N GLU A 413 6.18 -17.82 -8.36
CA GLU A 413 6.71 -16.55 -8.79
C GLU A 413 7.32 -15.74 -7.66
N ARG A 414 8.22 -14.81 -8.01
CA ARG A 414 8.85 -13.85 -7.11
C ARG A 414 9.07 -12.52 -7.81
N MET A 415 8.86 -11.46 -7.09
CA MET A 415 9.16 -10.10 -7.55
C MET A 415 10.43 -9.58 -6.90
N LEU A 416 11.21 -8.83 -7.66
CA LEU A 416 12.34 -8.05 -7.18
C LEU A 416 12.38 -6.69 -7.89
N TYR A 417 13.02 -5.69 -7.27
CA TYR A 417 13.19 -4.40 -7.89
C TYR A 417 14.58 -4.28 -8.54
N VAL A 418 14.61 -4.02 -9.84
CA VAL A 418 15.84 -3.74 -10.58
C VAL A 418 16.07 -2.22 -10.57
N LYS A 419 17.14 -1.79 -9.92
CA LYS A 419 17.59 -0.39 -9.93
C LYS A 419 18.72 -0.23 -10.93
N LYS A 420 18.63 0.77 -11.81
CA LYS A 420 19.74 1.15 -12.71
C LYS A 420 20.55 2.31 -12.11
N ALA A 421 21.83 2.33 -12.41
CA ALA A 421 22.75 3.34 -11.88
C ALA A 421 22.49 4.77 -12.41
N HIS A 422 21.72 4.91 -13.48
CA HIS A 422 21.53 6.18 -14.19
C HIS A 422 20.05 6.60 -14.12
N SER A 423 19.62 7.08 -12.95
CA SER A 423 18.39 7.87 -12.89
C SER A 423 18.71 9.29 -13.39
N PRO A 424 17.89 9.89 -14.26
CA PRO A 424 18.10 11.26 -14.68
C PRO A 424 18.09 12.18 -13.45
N ALA A 425 19.17 12.93 -13.25
CA ALA A 425 19.23 13.92 -12.19
C ALA A 425 18.49 15.17 -12.65
N VAL A 426 17.40 15.50 -11.97
CA VAL A 426 16.69 16.77 -12.17
C VAL A 426 17.23 17.78 -11.17
N GLN A 427 17.76 18.90 -11.65
CA GLN A 427 18.16 20.03 -10.82
C GLN A 427 17.16 21.16 -10.99
N ILE A 428 16.59 21.60 -9.88
CA ILE A 428 15.74 22.80 -9.86
C ILE A 428 16.59 23.96 -9.34
N LYS A 429 16.72 25.00 -10.15
CA LYS A 429 17.39 26.24 -9.76
C LYS A 429 16.36 27.34 -9.70
N THR A 430 16.27 28.01 -8.59
CA THR A 430 15.43 29.21 -8.41
C THR A 430 16.29 30.45 -8.44
N ASN A 431 15.74 31.58 -8.85
CA ASN A 431 16.45 32.86 -8.89
C ASN A 431 16.60 33.50 -7.50
N SER A 432 15.92 32.98 -6.47
CA SER A 432 16.05 33.36 -5.06
C SER A 432 15.82 32.16 -4.15
N GLN A 433 16.32 32.20 -2.92
CA GLN A 433 16.04 31.21 -1.88
C GLN A 433 14.75 31.56 -1.10
N GLU A 434 14.39 32.83 -1.08
CA GLU A 434 13.18 33.32 -0.39
C GLU A 434 12.39 34.20 -1.35
N TYR A 435 11.08 34.11 -1.29
CA TYR A 435 10.12 34.89 -2.09
C TYR A 435 9.10 35.54 -1.15
N GLU A 436 8.87 36.83 -1.32
CA GLU A 436 7.76 37.54 -0.69
C GLU A 436 6.45 37.16 -1.39
N ASN A 437 5.34 37.23 -0.67
CA ASN A 437 4.03 37.04 -1.26
C ASN A 437 3.81 38.00 -2.45
N GLU A 438 3.29 37.46 -3.57
CA GLU A 438 2.92 38.17 -4.79
C GLU A 438 4.07 38.60 -5.72
N ARG A 439 5.32 38.16 -5.51
CA ARG A 439 6.38 38.37 -6.51
C ARG A 439 6.43 37.24 -7.53
N GLU A 440 6.60 37.61 -8.81
CA GLU A 440 6.90 36.62 -9.86
C GLU A 440 8.23 35.91 -9.57
N TRP A 441 8.20 34.60 -9.48
CA TRP A 441 9.39 33.77 -9.39
C TRP A 441 9.59 32.99 -10.69
N LYS A 442 10.84 32.78 -11.07
CA LYS A 442 11.21 32.03 -12.28
C LYS A 442 11.98 30.77 -11.88
N CYS A 443 11.55 29.62 -12.40
CA CYS A 443 12.32 28.37 -12.37
C CYS A 443 13.06 28.20 -13.70
N TYR A 444 14.32 27.81 -13.62
CA TYR A 444 15.20 27.54 -14.76
C TYR A 444 15.55 26.05 -14.82
#